data_9bcead02c2424c6be3cb70a24523e1ff
#
_entry.id   9bcead02c2424c6be3cb70a24523e1ff
#
_cell.length_a   1.000
_cell.length_b   1.000
_cell.length_c   1.000
_cell.angle_alpha   90.00
_cell.angle_beta   90.00
_cell.angle_gamma   90.00
#
_symmetry.space_group_name_H-M   'P 1'
#
loop_
_entity.id
_entity.type
_entity.pdbx_description
1 polymer ?
#
loop_
_entity_poly.entity_id
_entity_poly.type
_entity_poly.pdbx_seq_one_letter_code
_entity_poly.pdbx_strand_id
1 'polypeptide(L)'
;LRNKVKDSFAAREGVKLSFLPFFAKVTIDTLKEYPILNATISEDATQITYSDAQHLAVAVDTPRGLLVPVIRDAGDLSIAGLARKIQDVANRTRDNKVLPDELSGGTFTLTNTGSRGALFDTPIINQPQVGILGTGAVVKRPVVVKGEDGTDQIAIRQMVYLALTYDHRLVDGADAASFLSSMKQRLEEANFESEI
;
A
#
# COMPACT_ATOMS: atom_id res chain seq x y z
N LEU A 1 4.90 10.31 -14.07
CA LEU A 1 5.77 9.17 -14.37
C LEU A 1 4.98 8.01 -14.97
N ARG A 2 4.05 7.35 -14.23
CA ARG A 2 3.33 6.14 -14.67
C ARG A 2 2.74 6.25 -16.08
N ASN A 3 2.06 7.35 -16.41
CA ASN A 3 1.43 7.51 -17.73
C ASN A 3 2.44 7.58 -18.88
N LYS A 4 3.69 7.96 -18.61
CA LYS A 4 4.76 8.01 -19.63
C LYS A 4 5.35 6.63 -19.89
N VAL A 5 5.37 5.73 -18.89
CA VAL A 5 6.11 4.45 -18.96
C VAL A 5 5.21 3.21 -19.01
N LYS A 6 3.89 3.32 -18.79
CA LYS A 6 2.99 2.19 -18.62
C LYS A 6 2.96 1.21 -19.80
N ASP A 7 3.09 1.71 -21.03
CA ASP A 7 2.99 0.89 -22.24
C ASP A 7 4.30 0.12 -22.49
N SER A 8 5.46 0.79 -22.36
CA SER A 8 6.77 0.14 -22.41
C SER A 8 6.98 -0.82 -21.25
N PHE A 9 6.50 -0.48 -20.06
CA PHE A 9 6.52 -1.38 -18.90
C PHE A 9 5.70 -2.65 -19.17
N ALA A 10 4.48 -2.52 -19.67
CA ALA A 10 3.63 -3.67 -19.96
C ALA A 10 4.24 -4.59 -21.04
N ALA A 11 4.91 -4.02 -22.04
CA ALA A 11 5.62 -4.78 -23.07
C ALA A 11 6.84 -5.54 -22.50
N ARG A 12 7.56 -4.95 -21.54
CA ARG A 12 8.76 -5.54 -20.93
C ARG A 12 8.41 -6.57 -19.83
N GLU A 13 7.47 -6.22 -18.95
CA GLU A 13 7.17 -7.01 -17.76
C GLU A 13 6.00 -8.00 -17.91
N GLY A 14 5.24 -7.91 -19.00
CA GLY A 14 4.07 -8.77 -19.23
C GLY A 14 2.86 -8.46 -18.34
N VAL A 15 2.91 -7.42 -17.52
CA VAL A 15 1.84 -7.02 -16.60
C VAL A 15 1.56 -5.52 -16.71
N LYS A 16 0.31 -5.12 -16.41
CA LYS A 16 -0.07 -3.70 -16.44
C LYS A 16 0.49 -2.95 -15.24
N LEU A 17 1.06 -1.77 -15.47
CA LEU A 17 1.48 -0.87 -14.40
C LEU A 17 0.27 -0.06 -13.89
N SER A 18 -0.35 -0.53 -12.81
CA SER A 18 -1.38 0.21 -12.06
C SER A 18 -0.74 1.16 -11.03
N PHE A 19 -1.55 1.88 -10.24
CA PHE A 19 -1.02 2.68 -9.12
C PHE A 19 -0.67 1.83 -7.89
N LEU A 20 -1.27 0.64 -7.75
CA LEU A 20 -1.12 -0.19 -6.56
C LEU A 20 0.33 -0.59 -6.25
N PRO A 21 1.20 -0.96 -7.21
CA PRO A 21 2.61 -1.22 -6.95
C PRO A 21 3.37 -0.03 -6.36
N PHE A 22 3.02 1.21 -6.74
CA PHE A 22 3.60 2.42 -6.16
C PHE A 22 3.17 2.59 -4.71
N PHE A 23 1.88 2.42 -4.41
CA PHE A 23 1.38 2.45 -3.03
C PHE A 23 2.02 1.35 -2.19
N ALA A 24 2.14 0.13 -2.72
CA ALA A 24 2.80 -0.98 -2.05
C ALA A 24 4.26 -0.66 -1.73
N LYS A 25 5.03 -0.16 -2.72
CA LYS A 25 6.44 0.22 -2.52
C LYS A 25 6.59 1.27 -1.44
N VAL A 26 5.83 2.35 -1.54
CA VAL A 26 5.89 3.44 -0.54
C VAL A 26 5.48 2.95 0.84
N THR A 27 4.45 2.09 0.94
CA THR A 27 4.05 1.47 2.22
C THR A 27 5.21 0.69 2.83
N ILE A 28 5.83 -0.21 2.04
CA ILE A 28 6.94 -1.07 2.46
C ILE A 28 8.13 -0.24 2.93
N ASP A 29 8.54 0.75 2.14
CA ASP A 29 9.69 1.59 2.48
C ASP A 29 9.43 2.43 3.73
N THR A 30 8.20 2.90 3.91
CA THR A 30 7.83 3.65 5.12
C THR A 30 7.73 2.73 6.35
N LEU A 31 7.29 1.46 6.21
CA LEU A 31 7.30 0.50 7.31
C LEU A 31 8.70 0.24 7.87
N LYS A 32 9.75 0.34 7.04
CA LYS A 32 11.15 0.24 7.50
C LYS A 32 11.55 1.40 8.42
N GLU A 33 10.94 2.57 8.24
CA GLU A 33 11.19 3.76 9.08
C GLU A 33 10.30 3.79 10.33
N TYR A 34 9.15 3.14 10.28
CA TYR A 34 8.17 3.07 11.36
C TYR A 34 7.91 1.62 11.79
N PRO A 35 8.89 0.93 12.39
CA PRO A 35 8.80 -0.50 12.69
C PRO A 35 7.66 -0.87 13.63
N ILE A 36 7.15 0.08 14.43
CA ILE A 36 5.99 -0.13 15.31
C ILE A 36 4.73 -0.53 14.51
N LEU A 37 4.60 -0.08 13.25
CA LEU A 37 3.52 -0.48 12.35
C LEU A 37 3.74 -1.84 11.69
N ASN A 38 4.98 -2.39 11.77
CA ASN A 38 5.34 -3.72 11.29
C ASN A 38 5.58 -4.69 12.47
N ALA A 39 4.77 -4.57 13.50
CA ALA A 39 4.85 -5.34 14.73
C ALA A 39 3.55 -6.09 15.02
N THR A 40 3.58 -6.95 16.03
CA THR A 40 2.41 -7.60 16.60
C THR A 40 2.42 -7.46 18.11
N ILE A 41 1.25 -7.52 18.73
CA ILE A 41 1.10 -7.55 20.19
C ILE A 41 0.53 -8.91 20.61
N SER A 42 1.05 -9.47 21.71
CA SER A 42 0.51 -10.69 22.30
C SER A 42 -0.94 -10.49 22.79
N GLU A 43 -1.72 -11.56 22.88
CA GLU A 43 -3.12 -11.50 23.34
C GLU A 43 -3.26 -10.89 24.73
N ASP A 44 -2.31 -11.19 25.63
CA ASP A 44 -2.26 -10.63 27.00
C ASP A 44 -1.67 -9.20 27.07
N ALA A 45 -1.31 -8.63 25.92
CA ALA A 45 -0.70 -7.31 25.76
C ALA A 45 0.59 -7.08 26.58
N THR A 46 1.34 -8.15 26.85
CA THR A 46 2.60 -8.08 27.63
C THR A 46 3.84 -8.06 26.76
N GLN A 47 3.75 -8.44 25.48
CA GLN A 47 4.88 -8.54 24.57
C GLN A 47 4.58 -7.88 23.23
N ILE A 48 5.56 -7.17 22.68
CA ILE A 48 5.56 -6.64 21.32
C ILE A 48 6.65 -7.36 20.53
N THR A 49 6.28 -7.93 19.40
CA THR A 49 7.20 -8.58 18.46
C THR A 49 7.33 -7.75 17.20
N TYR A 50 8.52 -7.23 16.93
CA TYR A 50 8.84 -6.51 15.69
C TYR A 50 9.21 -7.51 14.61
N SER A 51 8.72 -7.29 13.38
CA SER A 51 9.08 -8.13 12.24
C SER A 51 10.29 -7.55 11.50
N ASP A 52 11.30 -8.37 11.25
CA ASP A 52 12.50 -7.96 10.50
C ASP A 52 12.22 -7.78 9.00
N ALA A 53 11.21 -8.48 8.47
CA ALA A 53 10.81 -8.42 7.08
C ALA A 53 9.42 -7.76 6.92
N GLN A 54 9.16 -7.18 5.75
CA GLN A 54 7.85 -6.67 5.38
C GLN A 54 7.12 -7.70 4.53
N HIS A 55 6.21 -8.46 5.15
CA HIS A 55 5.33 -9.41 4.46
C HIS A 55 4.00 -8.72 4.18
N LEU A 56 3.83 -8.24 2.93
CA LEU A 56 2.68 -7.42 2.56
C LEU A 56 1.47 -8.29 2.19
N ALA A 57 0.44 -8.24 3.01
CA ALA A 57 -0.86 -8.82 2.70
C ALA A 57 -1.67 -7.86 1.80
N VAL A 58 -2.26 -8.37 0.72
CA VAL A 58 -3.02 -7.58 -0.25
C VAL A 58 -4.44 -8.09 -0.33
N ALA A 59 -5.42 -7.22 -0.07
CA ALA A 59 -6.82 -7.59 -0.14
C ALA A 59 -7.28 -7.85 -1.59
N VAL A 60 -7.84 -9.02 -1.84
CA VAL A 60 -8.33 -9.47 -3.15
C VAL A 60 -9.79 -9.87 -3.05
N ASP A 61 -10.65 -9.16 -3.78
CA ASP A 61 -12.06 -9.50 -3.95
C ASP A 61 -12.21 -10.70 -4.89
N THR A 62 -12.97 -11.71 -4.43
CA THR A 62 -13.26 -12.94 -5.17
C THR A 62 -14.76 -13.26 -5.14
N PRO A 63 -15.27 -14.11 -6.05
CA PRO A 63 -16.67 -14.56 -6.00
C PRO A 63 -17.07 -15.24 -4.69
N ARG A 64 -16.11 -15.70 -3.89
CA ARG A 64 -16.33 -16.37 -2.59
C ARG A 64 -16.12 -15.46 -1.39
N GLY A 65 -15.87 -14.18 -1.62
CA GLY A 65 -15.59 -13.17 -0.60
C GLY A 65 -14.16 -12.64 -0.67
N LEU A 66 -13.81 -11.84 0.32
CA LEU A 66 -12.51 -11.20 0.43
C LEU A 66 -11.46 -12.19 0.95
N LEU A 67 -10.36 -12.32 0.24
CA LEU A 67 -9.17 -13.04 0.70
C LEU A 67 -7.97 -12.09 0.73
N VAL A 68 -7.00 -12.38 1.60
CA VAL A 68 -5.87 -11.48 1.85
C VAL A 68 -4.55 -12.24 1.72
N PRO A 69 -4.14 -12.62 0.48
CA PRO A 69 -2.87 -13.31 0.25
C PRO A 69 -1.68 -12.42 0.60
N VAL A 70 -0.58 -13.06 0.99
CA VAL A 70 0.64 -12.44 1.49
C VAL A 70 1.76 -12.52 0.45
N ILE A 71 2.34 -11.39 0.13
CA ILE A 71 3.60 -11.29 -0.61
C ILE A 71 4.72 -11.28 0.42
N ARG A 72 5.42 -12.40 0.55
CA ARG A 72 6.54 -12.53 1.48
C ARG A 72 7.74 -11.74 0.98
N ASP A 73 8.54 -11.22 1.93
CA ASP A 73 9.76 -10.46 1.68
C ASP A 73 9.56 -9.34 0.66
N ALA A 74 8.39 -8.68 0.75
CA ALA A 74 8.04 -7.60 -0.16
C ALA A 74 9.00 -6.41 -0.06
N GLY A 75 9.72 -6.31 1.07
CA GLY A 75 10.76 -5.32 1.31
C GLY A 75 11.93 -5.34 0.33
N ASP A 76 12.15 -6.46 -0.33
CA ASP A 76 13.25 -6.68 -1.30
C ASP A 76 12.82 -6.44 -2.75
N LEU A 77 11.55 -6.13 -2.99
CA LEU A 77 11.01 -6.01 -4.33
C LEU A 77 11.02 -4.56 -4.84
N SER A 78 11.39 -4.40 -6.11
CA SER A 78 11.17 -3.16 -6.87
C SER A 78 9.68 -3.01 -7.23
N ILE A 79 9.30 -1.85 -7.76
CA ILE A 79 7.94 -1.61 -8.27
C ILE A 79 7.59 -2.64 -9.36
N ALA A 80 8.53 -2.98 -10.24
CA ALA A 80 8.34 -4.01 -11.25
C ALA A 80 8.08 -5.39 -10.61
N GLY A 81 8.88 -5.77 -9.61
CA GLY A 81 8.69 -7.00 -8.84
C GLY A 81 7.34 -7.06 -8.14
N LEU A 82 6.95 -5.96 -7.47
CA LEU A 82 5.65 -5.81 -6.82
C LEU A 82 4.49 -5.90 -7.82
N ALA A 83 4.60 -5.27 -9.00
CA ALA A 83 3.57 -5.33 -10.03
C ALA A 83 3.30 -6.77 -10.48
N ARG A 84 4.37 -7.55 -10.74
CA ARG A 84 4.26 -8.97 -11.10
C ARG A 84 3.66 -9.81 -9.98
N LYS A 85 4.16 -9.65 -8.74
CA LYS A 85 3.69 -10.43 -7.58
C LYS A 85 2.23 -10.12 -7.22
N ILE A 86 1.84 -8.84 -7.21
CA ILE A 86 0.45 -8.44 -6.95
C ILE A 86 -0.49 -9.04 -8.01
N GLN A 87 -0.11 -8.97 -9.30
CA GLN A 87 -0.91 -9.54 -10.37
C GLN A 87 -1.03 -11.06 -10.26
N ASP A 88 0.08 -11.76 -9.96
CA ASP A 88 0.12 -13.21 -9.80
C ASP A 88 -0.79 -13.66 -8.64
N VAL A 89 -0.56 -13.13 -7.44
CA VAL A 89 -1.35 -13.55 -6.26
C VAL A 89 -2.82 -13.21 -6.42
N ALA A 90 -3.16 -12.05 -7.02
CA ALA A 90 -4.53 -11.67 -7.26
C ALA A 90 -5.25 -12.61 -8.25
N ASN A 91 -4.59 -13.00 -9.33
CA ASN A 91 -5.14 -13.94 -10.30
C ASN A 91 -5.33 -15.33 -9.70
N ARG A 92 -4.29 -15.87 -9.04
CA ARG A 92 -4.38 -17.19 -8.38
C ARG A 92 -5.44 -17.22 -7.28
N THR A 93 -5.61 -16.13 -6.56
CA THR A 93 -6.64 -16.02 -5.51
C THR A 93 -8.05 -16.06 -6.12
N ARG A 94 -8.30 -15.31 -7.20
CA ARG A 94 -9.59 -15.35 -7.92
C ARG A 94 -9.88 -16.72 -8.53
N ASP A 95 -8.85 -17.38 -9.05
CA ASP A 95 -8.92 -18.72 -9.63
C ASP A 95 -8.99 -19.85 -8.59
N ASN A 96 -9.00 -19.52 -7.29
CA ASN A 96 -8.94 -20.48 -6.19
C ASN A 96 -7.67 -21.36 -6.20
N LYS A 97 -6.54 -20.78 -6.59
CA LYS A 97 -5.24 -21.46 -6.68
C LYS A 97 -4.20 -20.92 -5.69
N VAL A 98 -4.61 -19.99 -4.81
CA VAL A 98 -3.76 -19.52 -3.71
C VAL A 98 -3.59 -20.66 -2.69
N LEU A 99 -2.37 -20.85 -2.19
CA LEU A 99 -2.08 -21.89 -1.21
C LEU A 99 -2.44 -21.40 0.20
N PRO A 100 -2.82 -22.33 1.11
CA PRO A 100 -3.19 -21.96 2.49
C PRO A 100 -2.09 -21.19 3.25
N ASP A 101 -0.83 -21.53 3.04
CA ASP A 101 0.32 -20.85 3.65
C ASP A 101 0.57 -19.44 3.11
N GLU A 102 0.05 -19.14 1.92
CA GLU A 102 0.05 -17.77 1.37
C GLU A 102 -1.03 -16.86 1.99
N LEU A 103 -1.95 -17.39 2.79
CA LEU A 103 -3.00 -16.64 3.47
C LEU A 103 -2.67 -16.28 4.93
N SER A 104 -1.44 -16.54 5.36
CA SER A 104 -0.97 -16.32 6.73
C SER A 104 0.41 -15.69 6.79
N GLY A 105 0.77 -15.13 7.94
CA GLY A 105 2.10 -14.57 8.18
C GLY A 105 2.37 -13.21 7.54
N GLY A 106 1.32 -12.49 7.13
CA GLY A 106 1.43 -11.09 6.74
C GLY A 106 1.73 -10.20 7.95
N THR A 107 2.55 -9.15 7.75
CA THR A 107 2.93 -8.22 8.82
C THR A 107 2.21 -6.88 8.72
N PHE A 108 1.69 -6.55 7.55
CA PHE A 108 0.88 -5.35 7.27
C PHE A 108 -0.06 -5.62 6.09
N THR A 109 -1.23 -4.99 6.09
CA THR A 109 -2.22 -5.17 5.01
C THR A 109 -2.40 -3.91 4.18
N LEU A 110 -2.49 -4.08 2.87
CA LEU A 110 -2.87 -3.05 1.90
C LEU A 110 -4.20 -3.43 1.23
N THR A 111 -5.18 -2.54 1.29
CA THR A 111 -6.46 -2.70 0.59
C THR A 111 -6.71 -1.55 -0.38
N ASN A 112 -7.28 -1.84 -1.56
CA ASN A 112 -7.56 -0.85 -2.59
C ASN A 112 -9.04 -0.86 -2.96
N THR A 113 -9.83 -0.07 -2.23
CA THR A 113 -11.25 0.14 -2.52
C THR A 113 -11.49 1.17 -3.61
N GLY A 114 -10.48 2.00 -3.91
CA GLY A 114 -10.51 2.93 -5.03
C GLY A 114 -10.66 2.26 -6.39
N SER A 115 -10.26 1.00 -6.54
CA SER A 115 -10.50 0.19 -7.73
C SER A 115 -11.98 -0.07 -8.00
N ARG A 116 -12.83 0.05 -6.99
CA ARG A 116 -14.30 -0.05 -7.03
C ARG A 116 -14.98 1.34 -7.01
N GLY A 117 -14.21 2.42 -7.05
CA GLY A 117 -14.70 3.79 -7.08
C GLY A 117 -14.89 4.45 -5.72
N ALA A 118 -14.54 3.80 -4.62
CA ALA A 118 -14.62 4.41 -3.29
C ALA A 118 -13.58 5.54 -3.18
N LEU A 119 -14.03 6.73 -2.73
CA LEU A 119 -13.14 7.87 -2.55
C LEU A 119 -12.17 7.65 -1.39
N PHE A 120 -12.65 7.08 -0.29
CA PHE A 120 -11.89 6.63 0.87
C PHE A 120 -12.62 5.46 1.53
N ASP A 121 -11.96 4.83 2.48
CA ASP A 121 -12.50 3.71 3.25
C ASP A 121 -11.98 3.76 4.69
N THR A 122 -12.59 3.00 5.59
CA THR A 122 -12.15 2.75 6.96
C THR A 122 -11.88 1.25 7.11
N PRO A 123 -10.70 0.78 6.68
CA PRO A 123 -10.42 -0.65 6.64
C PRO A 123 -10.35 -1.25 8.05
N ILE A 124 -10.70 -2.53 8.18
CA ILE A 124 -10.65 -3.28 9.43
C ILE A 124 -9.34 -4.04 9.50
N ILE A 125 -8.63 -3.93 10.64
CA ILE A 125 -7.34 -4.58 10.87
C ILE A 125 -7.48 -6.10 10.79
N ASN A 126 -6.53 -6.74 10.14
CA ASN A 126 -6.39 -8.20 10.10
C ASN A 126 -5.45 -8.64 11.22
N GLN A 127 -6.01 -8.85 12.43
CA GLN A 127 -5.23 -9.27 13.60
C GLN A 127 -4.44 -10.57 13.34
N PRO A 128 -3.21 -10.73 13.90
CA PRO A 128 -2.53 -9.90 14.91
C PRO A 128 -1.73 -8.72 14.35
N GLN A 129 -1.87 -8.39 13.07
CA GLN A 129 -1.25 -7.18 12.49
C GLN A 129 -1.75 -5.94 13.23
N VAL A 130 -0.89 -4.93 13.32
CA VAL A 130 -1.23 -3.67 14.01
C VAL A 130 -1.71 -2.57 13.09
N GLY A 131 -1.66 -2.79 11.76
CA GLY A 131 -2.06 -1.76 10.81
C GLY A 131 -2.56 -2.30 9.48
N ILE A 132 -3.45 -1.52 8.87
CA ILE A 132 -3.94 -1.71 7.50
C ILE A 132 -4.07 -0.36 6.81
N LEU A 133 -3.54 -0.26 5.61
CA LEU A 133 -3.67 0.92 4.76
C LEU A 133 -4.75 0.72 3.69
N GLY A 134 -5.72 1.62 3.66
CA GLY A 134 -6.69 1.75 2.59
C GLY A 134 -6.27 2.80 1.56
N THR A 135 -6.36 2.48 0.28
CA THR A 135 -6.18 3.45 -0.81
C THR A 135 -7.49 3.69 -1.53
N GLY A 136 -7.89 4.96 -1.63
CA GLY A 136 -9.07 5.38 -2.37
C GLY A 136 -8.84 5.51 -3.87
N ALA A 137 -9.86 5.97 -4.57
CA ALA A 137 -9.78 6.27 -6.00
C ALA A 137 -8.85 7.46 -6.27
N VAL A 138 -8.00 7.32 -7.28
CA VAL A 138 -7.18 8.43 -7.79
C VAL A 138 -8.04 9.30 -8.68
N VAL A 139 -8.37 10.51 -8.23
CA VAL A 139 -9.28 11.45 -8.91
C VAL A 139 -8.65 12.81 -9.12
N LYS A 140 -9.06 13.51 -10.17
CA LYS A 140 -8.63 14.92 -10.39
C LYS A 140 -9.35 15.82 -9.42
N ARG A 141 -8.59 16.71 -8.73
CA ARG A 141 -9.12 17.72 -7.82
C ARG A 141 -8.40 19.05 -8.01
N PRO A 142 -9.08 20.19 -7.82
CA PRO A 142 -8.41 21.48 -7.69
C PRO A 142 -7.69 21.51 -6.35
N VAL A 143 -6.43 21.93 -6.39
CA VAL A 143 -5.58 22.09 -5.19
C VAL A 143 -4.81 23.38 -5.29
N VAL A 144 -4.46 23.95 -4.14
CA VAL A 144 -3.58 25.10 -4.07
C VAL A 144 -2.13 24.60 -4.20
N VAL A 145 -1.37 25.20 -5.11
CA VAL A 145 0.06 24.96 -5.29
C VAL A 145 0.80 26.29 -5.29
N LYS A 146 2.08 26.29 -4.97
CA LYS A 146 2.93 27.46 -5.16
C LYS A 146 3.33 27.58 -6.62
N GLY A 147 3.11 28.76 -7.19
CA GLY A 147 3.64 29.16 -8.51
C GLY A 147 5.14 29.45 -8.43
N GLU A 148 5.77 29.66 -9.60
CA GLU A 148 7.20 30.01 -9.70
C GLU A 148 7.54 31.33 -8.99
N ASP A 149 6.58 32.25 -8.91
CA ASP A 149 6.68 33.52 -8.22
C ASP A 149 6.38 33.43 -6.69
N GLY A 150 6.13 32.21 -6.18
CA GLY A 150 5.81 31.94 -4.79
C GLY A 150 4.35 32.26 -4.39
N THR A 151 3.51 32.75 -5.32
CA THR A 151 2.08 33.00 -5.07
C THR A 151 1.25 31.71 -5.07
N ASP A 152 0.12 31.73 -4.39
CA ASP A 152 -0.82 30.61 -4.39
C ASP A 152 -1.61 30.57 -5.71
N GLN A 153 -1.60 29.39 -6.34
CA GLN A 153 -2.31 29.14 -7.59
C GLN A 153 -3.19 27.90 -7.47
N ILE A 154 -4.32 27.88 -8.17
CA ILE A 154 -5.18 26.69 -8.24
C ILE A 154 -4.72 25.83 -9.43
N ALA A 155 -4.37 24.60 -9.13
CA ALA A 155 -3.98 23.63 -10.16
C ALA A 155 -4.80 22.34 -10.03
N ILE A 156 -5.00 21.66 -11.16
CA ILE A 156 -5.63 20.34 -11.18
C ILE A 156 -4.53 19.29 -10.94
N ARG A 157 -4.71 18.45 -9.92
CA ARG A 157 -3.78 17.35 -9.58
C ARG A 157 -4.55 16.04 -9.42
N GLN A 158 -3.85 14.93 -9.66
CA GLN A 158 -4.31 13.59 -9.30
C GLN A 158 -4.16 13.44 -7.80
N MET A 159 -5.28 13.20 -7.11
CA MET A 159 -5.33 13.10 -5.65
C MET A 159 -5.85 11.74 -5.23
N VAL A 160 -5.35 11.22 -4.11
CA VAL A 160 -5.80 9.97 -3.50
C VAL A 160 -5.89 10.15 -1.99
N TYR A 161 -6.91 9.56 -1.37
CA TYR A 161 -6.95 9.42 0.07
C TYR A 161 -6.24 8.14 0.49
N LEU A 162 -5.38 8.26 1.49
CA LEU A 162 -4.74 7.17 2.21
C LEU A 162 -5.36 7.12 3.60
N ALA A 163 -5.96 6.00 3.96
CA ALA A 163 -6.61 5.79 5.25
C ALA A 163 -5.88 4.69 6.01
N LEU A 164 -5.34 5.01 7.17
CA LEU A 164 -4.65 4.07 8.05
C LEU A 164 -5.55 3.72 9.24
N THR A 165 -5.85 2.43 9.42
CA THR A 165 -6.40 1.91 10.65
C THR A 165 -5.29 1.18 11.41
N TYR A 166 -5.19 1.41 12.71
CA TYR A 166 -4.11 0.87 13.53
C TYR A 166 -4.58 0.46 14.93
N ASP A 167 -3.85 -0.45 15.55
CA ASP A 167 -4.08 -0.88 16.92
C ASP A 167 -3.54 0.17 17.89
N HIS A 168 -4.46 0.90 18.54
CA HIS A 168 -4.10 2.03 19.39
C HIS A 168 -3.47 1.60 20.73
N ARG A 169 -3.30 0.30 20.97
CA ARG A 169 -2.50 -0.21 22.10
C ARG A 169 -0.99 -0.07 21.83
N LEU A 170 -0.57 -0.04 20.54
CA LEU A 170 0.82 0.07 20.11
C LEU A 170 1.13 1.40 19.43
N VAL A 171 0.26 1.83 18.55
CA VAL A 171 0.47 2.98 17.65
C VAL A 171 -0.38 4.14 18.15
N ASP A 172 0.22 5.30 18.29
CA ASP A 172 -0.52 6.52 18.61
C ASP A 172 -0.80 7.38 17.37
N GLY A 173 -1.58 8.47 17.57
CA GLY A 173 -1.94 9.37 16.49
C GLY A 173 -0.75 10.11 15.88
N ALA A 174 0.31 10.35 16.62
CA ALA A 174 1.52 11.02 16.13
C ALA A 174 2.30 10.09 15.20
N ASP A 175 2.49 8.82 15.58
CA ASP A 175 3.12 7.80 14.73
C ASP A 175 2.34 7.59 13.43
N ALA A 176 1.01 7.45 13.55
CA ALA A 176 0.12 7.27 12.40
C ALA A 176 0.17 8.46 11.44
N ALA A 177 0.13 9.68 11.96
CA ALA A 177 0.22 10.90 11.15
C ALA A 177 1.59 11.06 10.49
N SER A 178 2.66 10.75 11.21
CA SER A 178 4.05 10.79 10.69
C SER A 178 4.24 9.77 9.57
N PHE A 179 3.77 8.53 9.77
CA PHE A 179 3.77 7.48 8.74
C PHE A 179 3.07 7.93 7.45
N LEU A 180 1.83 8.43 7.56
CA LEU A 180 1.08 8.91 6.40
C LEU A 180 1.73 10.13 5.73
N SER A 181 2.36 11.02 6.51
CA SER A 181 3.09 12.19 5.99
C SER A 181 4.32 11.78 5.20
N SER A 182 5.12 10.82 5.70
CA SER A 182 6.25 10.23 4.97
C SER A 182 5.81 9.58 3.67
N MET A 183 4.71 8.81 3.70
CA MET A 183 4.13 8.21 2.49
C MET A 183 3.71 9.27 1.47
N LYS A 184 3.01 10.33 1.92
CA LYS A 184 2.60 11.45 1.07
C LYS A 184 3.81 12.08 0.39
N GLN A 185 4.83 12.42 1.15
CA GLN A 185 6.05 13.03 0.63
C GLN A 185 6.68 12.17 -0.46
N ARG A 186 6.90 10.87 -0.24
CA ARG A 186 7.47 9.94 -1.22
C ARG A 186 6.64 9.85 -2.51
N LEU A 187 5.31 9.82 -2.38
CA LEU A 187 4.42 9.79 -3.55
C LEU A 187 4.46 11.09 -4.35
N GLU A 188 4.57 12.25 -3.68
CA GLU A 188 4.63 13.56 -4.33
C GLU A 188 5.99 13.82 -4.99
N GLU A 189 7.09 13.38 -4.38
CA GLU A 189 8.44 13.44 -4.96
C GLU A 189 8.57 12.55 -6.20
N ALA A 190 7.86 11.42 -6.23
CA ALA A 190 7.76 10.49 -7.36
C ALA A 190 9.11 10.01 -7.93
N ASN A 191 10.12 9.82 -7.06
CA ASN A 191 11.47 9.36 -7.42
C ASN A 191 11.51 7.83 -7.63
N PHE A 192 10.80 7.32 -8.63
CA PHE A 192 10.63 5.88 -8.87
C PHE A 192 11.26 5.37 -10.15
N GLU A 193 12.03 6.18 -10.87
CA GLU A 193 12.59 5.81 -12.18
C GLU A 193 13.47 4.57 -12.13
N SER A 194 14.26 4.42 -11.06
CA SER A 194 15.15 3.26 -10.87
C SER A 194 14.43 1.98 -10.42
N GLU A 195 13.15 2.08 -10.04
CA GLU A 195 12.36 0.98 -9.48
C GLU A 195 11.41 0.33 -10.51
N ILE A 196 11.35 0.91 -11.71
CA ILE A 196 10.39 0.55 -12.77
C ILE A 196 11.02 -0.27 -13.88
#